data_24688d6c709d7ced991a81a18daff669
#
_entry.id   24688d6c709d7ced991a81a18daff669
#
_cell.length_a   1.000
_cell.length_b   1.000
_cell.length_c   1.000
_cell.angle_alpha   90.00
_cell.angle_beta   90.00
_cell.angle_gamma   90.00
#
_symmetry.space_group_name_H-M   'P 1'
#
loop_
_entity.id
_entity.type
_entity.pdbx_description
1 polymer ?
#
loop_
_entity_poly.entity_id
_entity_poly.type
_entity_poly.pdbx_seq_one_letter_code
_entity_poly.pdbx_strand_id
1 'polypeptide(L)'
;MGKFVIIIGTQWGDEGKGKVVDLLTERAAAVARFQGGHNAGHTLVIGGKKTVLSLIPSGILHRNVQCLIGNGVVLSLEALFRESQTLIEQGVDVFARLRISPNCPLILPSHVALDKAREAARGANAIGTTGRGIGPAYEDKVARRAVRVQDLFQRESFAAKLGETLDFHNFTLQHYFKQPAVDFQKTLDEQLAYADRVRPLVSDVTQTLAALREQRADVMFEGAQGAMLDVDHGTYPFVTSSNTTGGFAATGSGLGPRSFDYVLGIVKAYTTRVGAGPFPTELFDEYGEHLSRVGHEFGAVTGRKRRCGWFDSVALRRSIIHSSVSGLCLTKLDVLDGLDSLRICVGYRWKEGGRNIESREPPLFADAFADVEPVYEEMAGWKESTIGVTSYAALPANARKYLERLQELAGIPIDIVSTGPDRDQTIVLRHPFD
;
A
#
# COMPACT_ATOMS: atom_id res chain seq x y z
N MET A 1 -21.82 -16.53 6.65
CA MET A 1 -21.46 -15.58 7.73
C MET A 1 -20.59 -14.53 7.07
N GLY A 2 -20.91 -13.22 7.19
CA GLY A 2 -20.10 -12.18 6.54
C GLY A 2 -18.68 -12.16 7.08
N LYS A 3 -17.73 -11.84 6.23
CA LYS A 3 -16.30 -11.86 6.53
C LYS A 3 -15.65 -10.49 6.47
N PHE A 4 -14.69 -10.27 7.36
CA PHE A 4 -13.78 -9.13 7.36
C PHE A 4 -12.47 -9.54 6.75
N VAL A 5 -12.19 -9.05 5.53
CA VAL A 5 -11.05 -9.44 4.70
C VAL A 5 -10.05 -8.30 4.62
N ILE A 6 -8.81 -8.56 5.01
CA ILE A 6 -7.70 -7.60 4.85
C ILE A 6 -7.01 -7.86 3.52
N ILE A 7 -6.71 -6.80 2.76
CA ILE A 7 -5.94 -6.86 1.53
C ILE A 7 -4.67 -6.04 1.69
N ILE A 8 -3.52 -6.70 1.53
CA ILE A 8 -2.20 -6.07 1.63
C ILE A 8 -1.31 -6.42 0.43
N GLY A 9 -0.34 -5.57 0.14
CA GLY A 9 0.78 -5.93 -0.72
C GLY A 9 1.83 -6.71 0.07
N THR A 10 2.42 -7.72 -0.53
CA THR A 10 3.41 -8.59 0.13
C THR A 10 4.86 -8.31 -0.27
N GLN A 11 5.08 -7.38 -1.19
CA GLN A 11 6.39 -6.98 -1.70
C GLN A 11 6.69 -5.51 -1.33
N TRP A 12 7.32 -4.74 -2.22
CA TRP A 12 7.63 -3.32 -2.01
C TRP A 12 6.58 -2.36 -2.59
N GLY A 13 5.30 -2.73 -2.58
CA GLY A 13 4.21 -1.96 -3.17
C GLY A 13 4.05 -2.18 -4.67
N ASP A 14 3.05 -1.52 -5.25
CA ASP A 14 2.73 -1.60 -6.69
C ASP A 14 2.41 -3.02 -7.21
N GLU A 15 1.97 -3.93 -6.33
CA GLU A 15 1.62 -5.32 -6.67
C GLU A 15 0.33 -5.43 -7.52
N GLY A 16 -0.33 -4.32 -7.84
CA GLY A 16 -1.58 -4.35 -8.61
C GLY A 16 -2.83 -4.51 -7.74
N LYS A 17 -2.77 -4.07 -6.48
CA LYS A 17 -3.88 -4.14 -5.51
C LYS A 17 -5.19 -3.56 -6.05
N GLY A 18 -5.15 -2.45 -6.77
CA GLY A 18 -6.36 -1.75 -7.24
C GLY A 18 -7.34 -2.64 -7.99
N LYS A 19 -6.87 -3.41 -8.97
CA LYS A 19 -7.70 -4.35 -9.73
C LYS A 19 -8.40 -5.39 -8.83
N VAL A 20 -7.65 -5.96 -7.89
CA VAL A 20 -8.14 -7.01 -6.99
C VAL A 20 -9.15 -6.44 -5.99
N VAL A 21 -8.86 -5.25 -5.46
CA VAL A 21 -9.79 -4.53 -4.60
C VAL A 21 -11.10 -4.25 -5.33
N ASP A 22 -11.04 -3.79 -6.58
CA ASP A 22 -12.22 -3.54 -7.40
C ASP A 22 -13.06 -4.83 -7.62
N LEU A 23 -12.40 -5.92 -8.00
CA LEU A 23 -13.05 -7.23 -8.18
C LEU A 23 -13.79 -7.68 -6.93
N LEU A 24 -13.14 -7.61 -5.77
CA LEU A 24 -13.71 -8.09 -4.51
C LEU A 24 -14.76 -7.14 -3.92
N THR A 25 -14.72 -5.86 -4.31
CA THR A 25 -15.66 -4.84 -3.82
C THR A 25 -17.11 -5.14 -4.23
N GLU A 26 -17.35 -5.91 -5.29
CA GLU A 26 -18.73 -6.28 -5.69
C GLU A 26 -19.51 -6.99 -4.59
N ARG A 27 -18.83 -7.73 -3.71
CA ARG A 27 -19.46 -8.42 -2.58
C ARG A 27 -19.40 -7.62 -1.28
N ALA A 28 -18.58 -6.57 -1.21
CA ALA A 28 -18.37 -5.83 0.02
C ALA A 28 -19.47 -4.81 0.30
N ALA A 29 -19.97 -4.77 1.52
CA ALA A 29 -20.86 -3.70 2.01
C ALA A 29 -20.06 -2.43 2.34
N ALA A 30 -18.79 -2.58 2.73
CA ALA A 30 -17.91 -1.46 3.03
C ALA A 30 -16.46 -1.75 2.69
N VAL A 31 -15.71 -0.69 2.38
CA VAL A 31 -14.24 -0.69 2.21
C VAL A 31 -13.62 0.31 3.16
N ALA A 32 -12.68 -0.14 3.99
CA ALA A 32 -12.00 0.68 5.00
C ALA A 32 -10.51 0.82 4.70
N ARG A 33 -10.01 2.07 4.58
CA ARG A 33 -8.57 2.39 4.59
C ARG A 33 -8.11 2.51 6.03
N PHE A 34 -7.04 1.84 6.40
CA PHE A 34 -6.58 1.77 7.78
C PHE A 34 -5.18 2.37 8.01
N GLN A 35 -4.42 2.68 6.95
CA GLN A 35 -3.07 3.25 7.07
C GLN A 35 -2.65 4.04 5.82
N GLY A 36 -1.49 4.71 5.90
CA GLY A 36 -0.94 5.53 4.84
C GLY A 36 -1.63 6.90 4.79
N GLY A 37 -1.61 7.50 3.63
CA GLY A 37 -2.26 8.76 3.31
C GLY A 37 -2.44 8.86 1.80
N HIS A 38 -2.39 10.06 1.27
CA HIS A 38 -2.51 10.29 -0.18
C HIS A 38 -1.22 9.99 -0.97
N ASN A 39 -0.24 9.29 -0.35
CA ASN A 39 0.94 8.75 -1.02
C ASN A 39 0.68 7.42 -1.76
N ALA A 40 -0.47 6.79 -1.57
CA ALA A 40 -0.89 5.65 -2.38
C ALA A 40 -1.33 6.10 -3.79
N GLY A 41 -1.33 5.15 -4.73
CA GLY A 41 -1.84 5.35 -6.08
C GLY A 41 -2.48 4.05 -6.57
N HIS A 42 -3.79 3.89 -6.30
CA HIS A 42 -4.56 2.74 -6.76
C HIS A 42 -5.20 3.08 -8.11
N THR A 43 -4.70 2.48 -9.17
CA THR A 43 -5.28 2.63 -10.49
C THR A 43 -6.36 1.57 -10.69
N LEU A 44 -7.56 2.03 -11.04
CA LEU A 44 -8.71 1.20 -11.35
C LEU A 44 -9.15 1.47 -12.79
N VAL A 45 -9.61 0.43 -13.46
CA VAL A 45 -10.17 0.52 -14.82
C VAL A 45 -11.57 -0.07 -14.76
N ILE A 46 -12.59 0.79 -14.82
CA ILE A 46 -13.99 0.39 -14.76
C ILE A 46 -14.69 0.88 -16.02
N GLY A 47 -15.28 -0.04 -16.79
CA GLY A 47 -15.93 0.29 -18.07
C GLY A 47 -15.00 1.01 -19.06
N GLY A 48 -13.71 0.65 -19.09
CA GLY A 48 -12.69 1.27 -19.93
C GLY A 48 -12.17 2.64 -19.43
N LYS A 49 -12.75 3.20 -18.37
CA LYS A 49 -12.33 4.48 -17.78
C LYS A 49 -11.32 4.24 -16.67
N LYS A 50 -10.13 4.84 -16.81
CA LYS A 50 -9.05 4.78 -15.82
C LYS A 50 -9.26 5.86 -14.76
N THR A 51 -9.31 5.44 -13.49
CA THR A 51 -9.36 6.33 -12.32
C THR A 51 -8.21 6.01 -11.37
N VAL A 52 -7.54 7.03 -10.86
CA VAL A 52 -6.46 6.87 -9.88
C VAL A 52 -6.93 7.42 -8.54
N LEU A 53 -6.99 6.56 -7.53
CA LEU A 53 -7.34 6.92 -6.16
C LEU A 53 -6.08 6.94 -5.30
N SER A 54 -5.94 7.97 -4.48
CA SER A 54 -4.77 8.12 -3.58
C SER A 54 -5.14 7.98 -2.11
N LEU A 55 -6.30 8.50 -1.72
CA LEU A 55 -6.74 8.61 -0.33
C LEU A 55 -8.09 7.95 -0.07
N ILE A 56 -9.05 8.18 -0.96
CA ILE A 56 -10.42 7.64 -0.83
C ILE A 56 -10.38 6.13 -1.08
N PRO A 57 -11.08 5.30 -0.25
CA PRO A 57 -11.15 3.86 -0.47
C PRO A 57 -11.69 3.51 -1.86
N SER A 58 -11.13 2.48 -2.49
CA SER A 58 -11.47 2.09 -3.86
C SER A 58 -12.95 1.70 -4.05
N GLY A 59 -13.61 1.28 -3.00
CA GLY A 59 -15.06 1.00 -2.97
C GLY A 59 -15.95 2.17 -3.36
N ILE A 60 -15.43 3.40 -3.40
CA ILE A 60 -16.19 4.60 -3.76
C ILE A 60 -16.76 4.55 -5.18
N LEU A 61 -16.16 3.78 -6.08
CA LEU A 61 -16.61 3.61 -7.45
C LEU A 61 -17.82 2.66 -7.58
N HIS A 62 -18.16 1.91 -6.52
CA HIS A 62 -19.32 1.01 -6.45
C HIS A 62 -20.46 1.67 -5.65
N ARG A 63 -21.64 1.81 -6.30
CA ARG A 63 -22.76 2.65 -5.78
C ARG A 63 -23.26 2.31 -4.39
N ASN A 64 -23.22 1.04 -3.99
CA ASN A 64 -23.82 0.55 -2.74
C ASN A 64 -22.78 0.28 -1.65
N VAL A 65 -21.53 0.71 -1.84
CA VAL A 65 -20.43 0.42 -0.92
C VAL A 65 -20.12 1.63 -0.07
N GLN A 66 -20.11 1.45 1.24
CA GLN A 66 -19.67 2.47 2.19
C GLN A 66 -18.16 2.55 2.23
N CYS A 67 -17.60 3.75 2.25
CA CYS A 67 -16.17 3.99 2.28
C CYS A 67 -15.76 4.61 3.61
N LEU A 68 -14.81 3.99 4.30
CA LEU A 68 -14.39 4.37 5.62
C LEU A 68 -12.90 4.73 5.64
N ILE A 69 -12.56 5.87 6.24
CA ILE A 69 -11.18 6.25 6.52
C ILE A 69 -10.94 6.11 8.03
N GLY A 70 -10.18 5.09 8.41
CA GLY A 70 -9.85 4.77 9.80
C GLY A 70 -8.80 5.69 10.39
N ASN A 71 -8.69 5.70 11.70
CA ASN A 71 -7.78 6.55 12.51
C ASN A 71 -6.29 6.33 12.23
N GLY A 72 -5.94 5.24 11.55
CA GLY A 72 -4.55 4.96 11.15
C GLY A 72 -4.08 5.77 9.93
N VAL A 73 -4.99 6.40 9.19
CA VAL A 73 -4.68 7.22 8.01
C VAL A 73 -4.28 8.64 8.44
N VAL A 74 -3.20 9.19 7.85
CA VAL A 74 -2.86 10.60 7.95
C VAL A 74 -3.53 11.36 6.80
N LEU A 75 -4.33 12.38 7.11
CA LEU A 75 -5.31 12.96 6.22
C LEU A 75 -4.91 14.36 5.73
N SER A 76 -4.72 14.53 4.43
CA SER A 76 -4.65 15.85 3.80
C SER A 76 -6.05 16.27 3.35
N LEU A 77 -6.60 17.34 3.90
CA LEU A 77 -7.92 17.86 3.53
C LEU A 77 -7.93 18.37 2.08
N GLU A 78 -6.88 19.06 1.68
CA GLU A 78 -6.73 19.50 0.30
C GLU A 78 -6.77 18.33 -0.69
N ALA A 79 -5.99 17.27 -0.41
CA ALA A 79 -5.96 16.09 -1.27
C ALA A 79 -7.31 15.36 -1.29
N LEU A 80 -7.97 15.25 -0.14
CA LEU A 80 -9.29 14.64 -0.03
C LEU A 80 -10.32 15.35 -0.91
N PHE A 81 -10.43 16.67 -0.77
CA PHE A 81 -11.45 17.42 -1.50
C PHE A 81 -11.12 17.57 -2.99
N ARG A 82 -9.85 17.63 -3.37
CA ARG A 82 -9.43 17.58 -4.77
C ARG A 82 -9.78 16.24 -5.42
N GLU A 83 -9.47 15.13 -4.76
CA GLU A 83 -9.82 13.78 -5.24
C GLU A 83 -11.34 13.59 -5.30
N SER A 84 -12.07 14.05 -4.26
CA SER A 84 -13.54 14.04 -4.25
C SER A 84 -14.15 14.82 -5.41
N GLN A 85 -13.62 16.01 -5.72
CA GLN A 85 -14.11 16.83 -6.83
C GLN A 85 -13.96 16.11 -8.17
N THR A 86 -12.80 15.51 -8.42
CA THR A 86 -12.55 14.72 -9.63
C THR A 86 -13.55 13.55 -9.76
N LEU A 87 -13.89 12.89 -8.67
CA LEU A 87 -14.86 11.80 -8.67
C LEU A 87 -16.30 12.29 -8.88
N ILE A 88 -16.67 13.42 -8.27
CA ILE A 88 -17.99 14.05 -8.46
C ILE A 88 -18.21 14.47 -9.92
N GLU A 89 -17.20 15.03 -10.55
CA GLU A 89 -17.21 15.39 -11.98
C GLU A 89 -17.38 14.15 -12.87
N GLN A 90 -17.03 12.97 -12.36
CA GLN A 90 -17.27 11.68 -13.02
C GLN A 90 -18.64 11.06 -12.69
N GLY A 91 -19.48 11.75 -11.91
CA GLY A 91 -20.81 11.30 -11.52
C GLY A 91 -20.84 10.38 -10.30
N VAL A 92 -19.75 10.34 -9.50
CA VAL A 92 -19.67 9.53 -8.28
C VAL A 92 -20.20 10.34 -7.08
N ASP A 93 -21.19 9.82 -6.37
CA ASP A 93 -21.68 10.42 -5.13
C ASP A 93 -20.74 10.05 -3.97
N VAL A 94 -19.71 10.88 -3.77
CA VAL A 94 -18.66 10.63 -2.78
C VAL A 94 -19.18 10.85 -1.35
N PHE A 95 -19.82 12.00 -1.11
CA PHE A 95 -20.11 12.46 0.25
C PHE A 95 -21.23 11.70 0.93
N ALA A 96 -22.15 11.11 0.18
CA ALA A 96 -23.19 10.23 0.76
C ALA A 96 -22.59 8.99 1.43
N ARG A 97 -21.45 8.48 0.91
CA ARG A 97 -20.91 7.17 1.28
C ARG A 97 -19.57 7.21 1.99
N LEU A 98 -18.86 8.33 1.99
CA LEU A 98 -17.58 8.48 2.67
C LEU A 98 -17.78 8.84 4.14
N ARG A 99 -17.07 8.13 5.03
CA ARG A 99 -17.00 8.46 6.47
C ARG A 99 -15.55 8.44 6.93
N ILE A 100 -15.23 9.34 7.87
CA ILE A 100 -13.87 9.62 8.32
C ILE A 100 -13.82 9.58 9.84
N SER A 101 -12.84 8.87 10.39
CA SER A 101 -12.62 8.86 11.83
C SER A 101 -12.20 10.26 12.32
N PRO A 102 -12.78 10.76 13.41
CA PRO A 102 -12.38 12.03 14.05
C PRO A 102 -10.93 12.00 14.53
N ASN A 103 -10.36 10.82 14.72
CA ASN A 103 -9.01 10.61 15.23
C ASN A 103 -7.90 10.59 14.15
N CYS A 104 -8.23 10.77 12.87
CA CYS A 104 -7.22 10.89 11.81
C CYS A 104 -6.34 12.12 12.05
N PRO A 105 -4.99 11.96 12.11
CA PRO A 105 -4.08 13.10 12.11
C PRO A 105 -4.17 13.88 10.80
N LEU A 106 -4.11 15.19 10.86
CA LEU A 106 -4.07 16.05 9.68
C LEU A 106 -2.64 16.19 9.16
N ILE A 107 -2.48 16.19 7.85
CA ILE A 107 -1.26 16.61 7.18
C ILE A 107 -1.35 18.12 6.96
N LEU A 108 -0.42 18.85 7.59
CA LEU A 108 -0.30 20.30 7.51
C LEU A 108 0.75 20.71 6.46
N PRO A 109 0.74 21.97 5.97
CA PRO A 109 1.78 22.49 5.09
C PRO A 109 3.20 22.33 5.65
N SER A 110 3.36 22.44 6.98
CA SER A 110 4.65 22.24 7.66
C SER A 110 5.17 20.81 7.55
N HIS A 111 4.31 19.79 7.56
CA HIS A 111 4.72 18.40 7.31
C HIS A 111 5.31 18.23 5.91
N VAL A 112 4.68 18.85 4.90
CA VAL A 112 5.18 18.82 3.52
C VAL A 112 6.52 19.54 3.41
N ALA A 113 6.68 20.69 4.08
CA ALA A 113 7.93 21.44 4.12
C ALA A 113 9.06 20.63 4.77
N LEU A 114 8.78 19.99 5.92
CA LEU A 114 9.74 19.12 6.61
C LEU A 114 10.15 17.89 5.79
N ASP A 115 9.19 17.23 5.12
CA ASP A 115 9.47 16.05 4.29
C ASP A 115 10.44 16.42 3.15
N LYS A 116 10.16 17.52 2.44
CA LYS A 116 11.03 18.04 1.38
C LYS A 116 12.40 18.47 1.89
N ALA A 117 12.45 19.16 3.04
CA ALA A 117 13.69 19.61 3.65
C ALA A 117 14.60 18.44 4.07
N ARG A 118 14.01 17.39 4.63
CA ARG A 118 14.73 16.15 5.03
C ARG A 118 15.31 15.42 3.83
N GLU A 119 14.53 15.26 2.76
CA GLU A 119 15.02 14.61 1.52
C GLU A 119 16.16 15.43 0.88
N ALA A 120 16.02 16.75 0.80
CA ALA A 120 17.05 17.63 0.28
C ALA A 120 18.35 17.57 1.12
N ALA A 121 18.23 17.53 2.45
CA ALA A 121 19.39 17.46 3.34
C ALA A 121 20.15 16.12 3.27
N ARG A 122 19.46 15.03 2.91
CA ARG A 122 20.08 13.70 2.73
C ARG A 122 20.85 13.55 1.41
N GLY A 123 20.55 14.37 0.41
CA GLY A 123 21.23 14.34 -0.88
C GLY A 123 21.22 12.96 -1.53
N ALA A 124 22.41 12.37 -1.77
CA ALA A 124 22.54 11.03 -2.36
C ALA A 124 21.95 9.90 -1.50
N ASN A 125 21.80 10.10 -0.19
CA ASN A 125 21.23 9.15 0.76
C ASN A 125 19.73 9.37 0.98
N ALA A 126 19.05 10.10 0.10
CA ALA A 126 17.62 10.33 0.16
C ALA A 126 16.85 8.99 0.13
N ILE A 127 15.79 8.90 0.92
CA ILE A 127 14.90 7.71 0.96
C ILE A 127 14.11 7.59 -0.34
N GLY A 128 13.82 8.73 -0.99
CA GLY A 128 12.99 8.80 -2.17
C GLY A 128 11.50 8.92 -1.80
N THR A 129 11.17 9.68 -0.77
CA THR A 129 9.79 9.93 -0.34
C THR A 129 8.96 10.59 -1.43
N THR A 130 7.65 10.61 -1.26
CA THR A 130 6.75 11.31 -2.18
C THR A 130 6.71 12.83 -1.96
N GLY A 131 7.36 13.35 -0.91
CA GLY A 131 7.35 14.76 -0.52
C GLY A 131 5.99 15.27 -0.09
N ARG A 132 5.09 14.39 0.39
CA ARG A 132 3.69 14.71 0.74
C ARG A 132 3.45 14.87 2.23
N GLY A 133 4.52 14.89 3.05
CA GLY A 133 4.42 15.10 4.48
C GLY A 133 3.92 13.91 5.29
N ILE A 134 3.90 12.71 4.71
CA ILE A 134 3.40 11.51 5.39
C ILE A 134 4.23 11.16 6.61
N GLY A 135 5.57 11.10 6.46
CA GLY A 135 6.48 10.79 7.55
C GLY A 135 6.37 11.74 8.73
N PRO A 136 6.52 13.06 8.53
CA PRO A 136 6.36 14.04 9.60
C PRO A 136 4.98 14.01 10.28
N ALA A 137 3.90 13.69 9.56
CA ALA A 137 2.57 13.56 10.17
C ALA A 137 2.46 12.32 11.09
N TYR A 138 3.07 11.19 10.71
CA TYR A 138 3.17 10.02 11.59
C TYR A 138 4.08 10.28 12.79
N GLU A 139 5.18 11.00 12.62
CA GLU A 139 6.05 11.43 13.70
C GLU A 139 5.28 12.25 14.74
N ASP A 140 4.50 13.23 14.30
CA ASP A 140 3.67 14.03 15.19
C ASP A 140 2.59 13.22 15.90
N LYS A 141 1.99 12.24 15.20
CA LYS A 141 1.03 11.32 15.82
C LYS A 141 1.65 10.59 17.02
N VAL A 142 2.85 10.04 16.85
CA VAL A 142 3.55 9.27 17.89
C VAL A 142 4.10 10.20 18.98
N ALA A 143 4.57 11.40 18.61
CA ALA A 143 4.99 12.45 19.54
C ALA A 143 3.82 13.08 20.33
N ARG A 144 2.58 12.77 19.99
CA ARG A 144 1.34 13.26 20.63
C ARG A 144 1.09 14.76 20.46
N ARG A 145 1.66 15.40 19.43
CA ARG A 145 1.42 16.79 19.04
C ARG A 145 0.59 16.94 17.76
N ALA A 146 0.14 15.80 17.17
CA ALA A 146 -0.67 15.84 15.96
C ALA A 146 -1.99 16.56 16.18
N VAL A 147 -2.33 17.43 15.25
CA VAL A 147 -3.66 18.00 15.11
C VAL A 147 -4.54 16.98 14.37
N ARG A 148 -5.75 16.71 14.88
CA ARG A 148 -6.66 15.69 14.36
C ARG A 148 -7.89 16.32 13.71
N VAL A 149 -8.63 15.54 12.93
CA VAL A 149 -9.88 15.97 12.29
C VAL A 149 -10.87 16.58 13.29
N GLN A 150 -11.05 15.98 14.46
CA GLN A 150 -11.95 16.51 15.51
C GLN A 150 -11.59 17.92 15.98
N ASP A 151 -10.34 18.28 15.95
CA ASP A 151 -9.86 19.59 16.43
C ASP A 151 -10.37 20.74 15.56
N LEU A 152 -10.64 20.51 14.27
CA LEU A 152 -11.21 21.48 13.34
C LEU A 152 -12.52 22.11 13.83
N PHE A 153 -13.24 21.43 14.72
CA PHE A 153 -14.57 21.84 15.15
C PHE A 153 -14.57 22.76 16.37
N GLN A 154 -13.38 23.05 16.91
CA GLN A 154 -13.16 23.96 18.04
C GLN A 154 -12.00 24.91 17.72
N ARG A 155 -12.32 26.04 17.11
CA ARG A 155 -11.33 26.99 16.54
C ARG A 155 -10.21 27.35 17.52
N GLU A 156 -10.54 27.65 18.77
CA GLU A 156 -9.54 28.07 19.78
C GLU A 156 -8.58 26.91 20.12
N SER A 157 -9.11 25.74 20.36
CA SER A 157 -8.32 24.53 20.63
C SER A 157 -7.45 24.14 19.42
N PHE A 158 -8.02 24.24 18.22
CA PHE A 158 -7.26 23.99 16.98
C PHE A 158 -6.11 24.98 16.82
N ALA A 159 -6.38 26.28 17.01
CA ALA A 159 -5.36 27.33 16.91
C ALA A 159 -4.22 27.14 17.92
N ALA A 160 -4.54 26.79 19.17
CA ALA A 160 -3.53 26.52 20.20
C ALA A 160 -2.63 25.33 19.83
N LYS A 161 -3.21 24.20 19.44
CA LYS A 161 -2.45 22.99 19.02
C LYS A 161 -1.63 23.26 17.75
N LEU A 162 -2.20 23.96 16.78
CA LEU A 162 -1.49 24.34 15.57
C LEU A 162 -0.30 25.25 15.88
N GLY A 163 -0.47 26.20 16.79
CA GLY A 163 0.59 27.11 17.23
C GLY A 163 1.77 26.34 17.83
N GLU A 164 1.50 25.42 18.79
CA GLU A 164 2.51 24.56 19.39
C GLU A 164 3.24 23.70 18.34
N THR A 165 2.50 23.10 17.42
CA THR A 165 3.07 22.28 16.36
C THR A 165 3.94 23.09 15.40
N LEU A 166 3.46 24.27 14.98
CA LEU A 166 4.21 25.14 14.05
C LEU A 166 5.43 25.78 14.71
N ASP A 167 5.38 26.10 16.00
CA ASP A 167 6.56 26.60 16.73
C ASP A 167 7.72 25.59 16.63
N PHE A 168 7.46 24.33 16.92
CA PHE A 168 8.46 23.26 16.80
C PHE A 168 8.92 23.03 15.34
N HIS A 169 7.98 22.99 14.40
CA HIS A 169 8.31 22.76 12.99
C HIS A 169 9.09 23.91 12.38
N ASN A 170 8.71 25.15 12.66
CA ASN A 170 9.37 26.35 12.14
C ASN A 170 10.78 26.51 12.75
N PHE A 171 10.94 26.20 14.05
CA PHE A 171 12.27 26.14 14.63
C PHE A 171 13.16 25.15 13.85
N THR A 172 12.67 23.95 13.58
CA THR A 172 13.41 22.92 12.84
C THR A 172 13.69 23.36 11.39
N LEU A 173 12.71 23.91 10.70
CA LEU A 173 12.86 24.39 9.32
C LEU A 173 13.91 25.50 9.24
N GLN A 174 13.80 26.53 10.10
CA GLN A 174 14.67 27.72 10.03
C GLN A 174 16.08 27.44 10.57
N HIS A 175 16.18 26.79 11.74
CA HIS A 175 17.47 26.67 12.43
C HIS A 175 18.26 25.44 12.01
N TYR A 176 17.61 24.32 11.68
CA TYR A 176 18.30 23.11 11.25
C TYR A 176 18.41 23.01 9.71
N PHE A 177 17.27 23.12 9.01
CA PHE A 177 17.25 22.94 7.55
C PHE A 177 17.50 24.22 6.74
N LYS A 178 17.55 25.40 7.37
CA LYS A 178 17.71 26.70 6.71
C LYS A 178 16.63 26.96 5.63
N GLN A 179 15.41 26.53 5.91
CA GLN A 179 14.25 26.69 5.08
C GLN A 179 13.28 27.73 5.66
N PRO A 180 12.42 28.36 4.85
CA PRO A 180 11.42 29.32 5.32
C PRO A 180 10.45 28.70 6.34
N ALA A 181 10.00 29.52 7.28
CA ALA A 181 8.91 29.16 8.18
C ALA A 181 7.59 29.04 7.41
N VAL A 182 6.69 28.22 7.95
CA VAL A 182 5.29 28.13 7.50
C VAL A 182 4.45 29.11 8.30
N ASP A 183 3.65 29.90 7.60
CA ASP A 183 2.81 30.95 8.20
C ASP A 183 1.66 30.35 9.01
N PHE A 184 1.53 30.78 10.27
CA PHE A 184 0.51 30.29 11.19
C PHE A 184 -0.90 30.70 10.75
N GLN A 185 -1.11 32.01 10.47
CA GLN A 185 -2.46 32.52 10.19
C GLN A 185 -3.00 31.94 8.89
N LYS A 186 -2.16 31.89 7.87
CA LYS A 186 -2.51 31.27 6.59
C LYS A 186 -2.87 29.79 6.78
N THR A 187 -2.07 29.04 7.52
CA THR A 187 -2.34 27.61 7.77
C THR A 187 -3.64 27.41 8.55
N LEU A 188 -3.87 28.24 9.59
CA LEU A 188 -5.08 28.21 10.38
C LEU A 188 -6.34 28.44 9.51
N ASP A 189 -6.33 29.48 8.71
CA ASP A 189 -7.48 29.85 7.88
C ASP A 189 -7.72 28.82 6.77
N GLU A 190 -6.68 28.32 6.11
CA GLU A 190 -6.79 27.28 5.09
C GLU A 190 -7.38 25.98 5.66
N GLN A 191 -6.94 25.54 6.85
CA GLN A 191 -7.46 24.30 7.45
C GLN A 191 -8.89 24.46 7.96
N LEU A 192 -9.22 25.58 8.61
CA LEU A 192 -10.56 25.85 9.12
C LEU A 192 -11.59 26.03 8.00
N ALA A 193 -11.18 26.48 6.81
CA ALA A 193 -12.06 26.58 5.65
C ALA A 193 -12.66 25.22 5.22
N TYR A 194 -12.06 24.10 5.63
CA TYR A 194 -12.60 22.78 5.39
C TYR A 194 -13.57 22.28 6.47
N ALA A 195 -13.66 22.93 7.62
CA ALA A 195 -14.36 22.42 8.80
C ALA A 195 -15.82 22.03 8.51
N ASP A 196 -16.59 22.92 7.89
CA ASP A 196 -18.02 22.67 7.59
C ASP A 196 -18.20 21.59 6.52
N ARG A 197 -17.26 21.46 5.59
CA ARG A 197 -17.29 20.43 4.55
C ARG A 197 -16.95 19.03 5.10
N VAL A 198 -16.05 18.95 6.10
CA VAL A 198 -15.62 17.70 6.72
C VAL A 198 -16.64 17.22 7.77
N ARG A 199 -17.28 18.14 8.49
CA ARG A 199 -18.19 17.83 9.60
C ARG A 199 -19.21 16.71 9.28
N PRO A 200 -19.94 16.76 8.15
CA PRO A 200 -20.93 15.70 7.82
C PRO A 200 -20.30 14.36 7.47
N LEU A 201 -18.99 14.31 7.20
CA LEU A 201 -18.26 13.09 6.88
C LEU A 201 -17.72 12.37 8.13
N VAL A 202 -17.64 13.08 9.26
CA VAL A 202 -17.09 12.52 10.50
C VAL A 202 -18.05 11.54 11.14
N SER A 203 -17.56 10.35 11.46
CA SER A 203 -18.31 9.34 12.18
C SER A 203 -17.40 8.47 13.04
N ASP A 204 -17.99 7.78 14.01
CA ASP A 204 -17.30 6.71 14.73
C ASP A 204 -17.16 5.49 13.81
N VAL A 205 -15.99 5.40 13.15
CA VAL A 205 -15.67 4.31 12.23
C VAL A 205 -15.62 2.97 12.96
N THR A 206 -15.18 2.95 14.21
CA THR A 206 -15.15 1.71 15.03
C THR A 206 -16.56 1.18 15.25
N GLN A 207 -17.49 2.03 15.67
CA GLN A 207 -18.91 1.64 15.86
C GLN A 207 -19.57 1.24 14.54
N THR A 208 -19.28 1.95 13.45
CA THR A 208 -19.79 1.59 12.12
C THR A 208 -19.34 0.18 11.72
N LEU A 209 -18.05 -0.13 11.90
CA LEU A 209 -17.49 -1.46 11.59
C LEU A 209 -18.05 -2.55 12.52
N ALA A 210 -18.23 -2.25 13.82
CA ALA A 210 -18.83 -3.18 14.77
C ALA A 210 -20.26 -3.53 14.37
N ALA A 211 -21.08 -2.53 14.01
CA ALA A 211 -22.44 -2.74 13.52
C ALA A 211 -22.50 -3.58 12.23
N LEU A 212 -21.57 -3.35 11.28
CA LEU A 212 -21.46 -4.18 10.08
C LEU A 212 -21.10 -5.63 10.41
N ARG A 213 -20.27 -5.86 11.44
CA ARG A 213 -19.94 -7.20 11.91
C ARG A 213 -21.17 -7.92 12.51
N GLU A 214 -21.97 -7.22 13.32
CA GLU A 214 -23.21 -7.75 13.88
C GLU A 214 -24.24 -8.08 12.79
N GLN A 215 -24.31 -7.25 11.74
CA GLN A 215 -25.15 -7.47 10.56
C GLN A 215 -24.63 -8.60 9.65
N ARG A 216 -23.47 -9.20 9.96
CA ARG A 216 -22.80 -10.22 9.15
C ARG A 216 -22.52 -9.75 7.72
N ALA A 217 -22.18 -8.47 7.59
CA ALA A 217 -21.80 -7.89 6.30
C ALA A 217 -20.37 -8.27 5.91
N ASP A 218 -20.11 -8.40 4.62
CA ASP A 218 -18.74 -8.53 4.07
C ASP A 218 -18.07 -7.17 4.05
N VAL A 219 -16.89 -7.05 4.67
CA VAL A 219 -16.14 -5.79 4.75
C VAL A 219 -14.70 -6.03 4.31
N MET A 220 -14.20 -5.13 3.48
CA MET A 220 -12.82 -5.18 2.99
C MET A 220 -11.97 -4.08 3.66
N PHE A 221 -10.77 -4.45 4.09
CA PHE A 221 -9.78 -3.53 4.65
C PHE A 221 -8.64 -3.37 3.65
N GLU A 222 -8.60 -2.19 3.04
CA GLU A 222 -7.68 -1.88 1.95
C GLU A 222 -6.38 -1.29 2.49
N GLY A 223 -5.28 -2.07 2.39
CA GLY A 223 -3.94 -1.62 2.69
C GLY A 223 -3.31 -0.82 1.56
N ALA A 224 -2.37 0.02 1.91
CA ALA A 224 -1.54 0.76 0.97
C ALA A 224 -0.07 0.33 1.09
N GLN A 225 0.74 0.59 0.07
CA GLN A 225 2.14 0.15 -0.05
C GLN A 225 2.26 -1.39 -0.02
N GLY A 226 3.33 -1.94 0.55
CA GLY A 226 3.57 -3.37 0.66
C GLY A 226 4.34 -3.70 1.93
N ALA A 227 4.29 -4.96 2.37
CA ALA A 227 4.85 -5.41 3.65
C ALA A 227 6.35 -5.15 3.80
N MET A 228 7.12 -5.20 2.70
CA MET A 228 8.55 -4.89 2.71
C MET A 228 8.85 -3.39 2.85
N LEU A 229 7.82 -2.53 2.82
CA LEU A 229 7.89 -1.10 3.12
C LEU A 229 7.37 -0.76 4.52
N ASP A 230 7.04 -1.74 5.34
CA ASP A 230 6.58 -1.54 6.73
C ASP A 230 7.68 -0.88 7.57
N VAL A 231 7.31 0.09 8.43
CA VAL A 231 8.27 0.86 9.22
C VAL A 231 9.04 0.00 10.23
N ASP A 232 8.43 -1.08 10.74
CA ASP A 232 9.05 -1.97 11.73
C ASP A 232 9.67 -3.21 11.08
N HIS A 233 9.05 -3.75 10.02
CA HIS A 233 9.37 -5.07 9.47
C HIS A 233 9.94 -5.02 8.05
N GLY A 234 9.95 -3.87 7.42
CA GLY A 234 10.46 -3.67 6.06
C GLY A 234 11.97 -3.46 6.01
N THR A 235 12.45 -3.06 4.83
CA THR A 235 13.88 -2.79 4.55
C THR A 235 14.29 -1.41 5.07
N TYR A 236 14.23 -1.20 6.38
CA TYR A 236 14.58 0.05 7.05
C TYR A 236 16.02 0.49 6.71
N PRO A 237 16.32 1.80 6.47
CA PRO A 237 15.40 2.94 6.58
C PRO A 237 14.60 3.23 5.29
N PHE A 238 14.72 2.43 4.26
CA PHE A 238 14.07 2.61 2.96
C PHE A 238 12.65 2.02 2.97
N VAL A 239 11.80 2.59 3.81
CA VAL A 239 10.42 2.17 4.10
C VAL A 239 9.46 3.35 4.10
N THR A 240 8.15 3.10 4.13
CA THR A 240 7.17 4.13 4.47
C THR A 240 7.13 4.35 5.98
N SER A 241 6.50 5.43 6.42
CA SER A 241 6.43 5.78 7.85
C SER A 241 5.20 5.18 8.56
N SER A 242 4.56 4.20 7.96
CA SER A 242 3.40 3.50 8.53
C SER A 242 3.62 2.00 8.57
N ASN A 243 2.87 1.32 9.44
CA ASN A 243 2.78 -0.13 9.40
C ASN A 243 1.87 -0.56 8.24
N THR A 244 2.41 -1.39 7.35
CA THR A 244 1.73 -1.86 6.13
C THR A 244 1.32 -3.32 6.20
N THR A 245 1.69 -4.00 7.29
CA THR A 245 1.32 -5.39 7.57
C THR A 245 -0.14 -5.54 7.99
N GLY A 246 -0.68 -6.74 7.84
CA GLY A 246 -2.10 -7.03 8.14
C GLY A 246 -2.51 -6.71 9.58
N GLY A 247 -1.59 -6.84 10.54
CA GLY A 247 -1.86 -6.55 11.95
C GLY A 247 -2.28 -5.10 12.23
N PHE A 248 -1.83 -4.14 11.41
CA PHE A 248 -2.18 -2.74 11.60
C PHE A 248 -3.62 -2.42 11.20
N ALA A 249 -4.31 -3.29 10.46
CA ALA A 249 -5.74 -3.12 10.17
C ALA A 249 -6.57 -3.01 11.45
N ALA A 250 -6.21 -3.74 12.48
CA ALA A 250 -6.85 -3.66 13.80
C ALA A 250 -6.67 -2.26 14.42
N THR A 251 -5.45 -1.83 14.61
CA THR A 251 -5.12 -0.52 15.21
C THR A 251 -5.65 0.64 14.38
N GLY A 252 -5.48 0.57 13.05
CA GLY A 252 -5.82 1.66 12.14
C GLY A 252 -7.31 1.83 11.86
N SER A 253 -8.14 0.81 12.15
CA SER A 253 -9.60 0.89 12.04
C SER A 253 -10.32 0.96 13.40
N GLY A 254 -9.58 0.74 14.51
CA GLY A 254 -10.13 0.74 15.86
C GLY A 254 -10.78 -0.59 16.29
N LEU A 255 -10.60 -1.66 15.51
CA LEU A 255 -11.10 -2.99 15.85
C LEU A 255 -10.07 -3.83 16.63
N GLY A 256 -10.52 -4.87 17.31
CA GLY A 256 -9.64 -5.88 17.89
C GLY A 256 -9.07 -6.83 16.82
N PRO A 257 -7.88 -7.44 17.03
CA PRO A 257 -7.24 -8.28 16.03
C PRO A 257 -8.05 -9.54 15.66
N ARG A 258 -8.92 -10.01 16.54
CA ARG A 258 -9.79 -11.17 16.30
C ARG A 258 -11.03 -10.87 15.45
N SER A 259 -11.18 -9.63 15.00
CA SER A 259 -12.30 -9.22 14.13
C SER A 259 -12.09 -9.59 12.67
N PHE A 260 -10.92 -10.06 12.29
CA PHE A 260 -10.56 -10.35 10.89
C PHE A 260 -10.58 -11.85 10.62
N ASP A 261 -11.19 -12.24 9.51
CA ASP A 261 -11.41 -13.64 9.14
C ASP A 261 -10.42 -14.12 8.10
N TYR A 262 -9.89 -13.20 7.27
CA TYR A 262 -9.03 -13.54 6.14
C TYR A 262 -8.05 -12.42 5.82
N VAL A 263 -6.81 -12.78 5.46
CA VAL A 263 -5.81 -11.84 4.95
C VAL A 263 -5.39 -12.31 3.56
N LEU A 264 -5.74 -11.54 2.53
CA LEU A 264 -5.33 -11.75 1.17
C LEU A 264 -4.04 -10.97 0.88
N GLY A 265 -2.98 -11.69 0.59
CA GLY A 265 -1.69 -11.13 0.17
C GLY A 265 -1.63 -10.95 -1.34
N ILE A 266 -1.44 -9.73 -1.82
CA ILE A 266 -1.22 -9.47 -3.24
C ILE A 266 0.27 -9.55 -3.55
N VAL A 267 0.62 -10.37 -4.52
CA VAL A 267 2.02 -10.59 -4.97
C VAL A 267 2.09 -10.53 -6.49
N LYS A 268 3.12 -9.92 -7.05
CA LYS A 268 3.41 -10.03 -8.48
C LYS A 268 4.11 -11.35 -8.81
N ALA A 269 3.94 -11.85 -10.02
CA ALA A 269 4.70 -12.98 -10.55
C ALA A 269 6.21 -12.72 -10.68
N TYR A 270 6.66 -11.49 -10.44
CA TYR A 270 8.04 -11.02 -10.33
C TYR A 270 8.10 -9.94 -9.25
N THR A 271 9.22 -9.28 -9.06
CA THR A 271 9.35 -8.28 -8.01
C THR A 271 9.63 -6.90 -8.61
N THR A 272 9.05 -5.85 -8.00
CA THR A 272 9.37 -4.47 -8.36
C THR A 272 9.57 -3.62 -7.12
N ARG A 273 10.42 -2.59 -7.24
CA ARG A 273 10.67 -1.61 -6.19
C ARG A 273 10.79 -0.20 -6.76
N VAL A 274 10.25 0.78 -6.06
CA VAL A 274 10.46 2.21 -6.33
C VAL A 274 11.39 2.80 -5.26
N GLY A 275 12.31 3.68 -5.68
CA GLY A 275 13.22 4.36 -4.77
C GLY A 275 14.45 3.55 -4.39
N ALA A 276 15.18 4.06 -3.41
CA ALA A 276 16.41 3.47 -2.92
C ALA A 276 16.19 2.25 -2.02
N GLY A 277 17.27 1.64 -1.59
CA GLY A 277 17.32 0.51 -0.67
C GLY A 277 17.55 -0.83 -1.32
N PRO A 278 17.77 -1.88 -0.52
CA PRO A 278 18.15 -3.19 -0.98
C PRO A 278 17.07 -3.85 -1.83
N PHE A 279 17.50 -4.53 -2.89
CA PHE A 279 16.65 -5.29 -3.77
C PHE A 279 17.43 -6.53 -4.28
N PRO A 280 17.46 -7.62 -3.52
CA PRO A 280 18.34 -8.76 -3.80
C PRO A 280 18.19 -9.37 -5.18
N THR A 281 16.97 -9.40 -5.72
CA THR A 281 16.66 -10.03 -7.00
C THR A 281 16.65 -9.06 -8.17
N GLU A 282 17.14 -7.81 -8.01
CA GLU A 282 17.17 -6.81 -9.06
C GLU A 282 17.92 -7.27 -10.30
N LEU A 283 17.40 -6.91 -11.48
CA LEU A 283 17.94 -7.28 -12.78
C LEU A 283 18.38 -6.05 -13.56
N PHE A 284 19.58 -6.15 -14.17
CA PHE A 284 20.19 -5.12 -14.99
C PHE A 284 20.41 -5.59 -16.44
N ASP A 285 19.81 -6.73 -16.80
CA ASP A 285 19.91 -7.42 -18.06
C ASP A 285 18.64 -7.28 -18.92
N GLU A 286 18.58 -8.03 -20.02
CA GLU A 286 17.44 -8.09 -20.94
C GLU A 286 16.15 -8.55 -20.28
N TYR A 287 16.21 -9.40 -19.24
CA TYR A 287 15.05 -9.82 -18.47
C TYR A 287 14.49 -8.66 -17.68
N GLY A 288 15.33 -7.87 -17.02
CA GLY A 288 14.92 -6.66 -16.31
C GLY A 288 14.27 -5.63 -17.23
N GLU A 289 14.79 -5.47 -18.44
CA GLU A 289 14.21 -4.61 -19.47
C GLU A 289 12.86 -5.13 -19.98
N HIS A 290 12.74 -6.44 -20.19
CA HIS A 290 11.49 -7.10 -20.57
C HIS A 290 10.40 -6.86 -19.53
N LEU A 291 10.68 -7.16 -18.25
CA LEU A 291 9.75 -6.96 -17.14
C LEU A 291 9.29 -5.50 -17.04
N SER A 292 10.23 -4.56 -17.18
CA SER A 292 9.92 -3.13 -17.13
C SER A 292 9.03 -2.68 -18.30
N ARG A 293 9.34 -3.10 -19.51
CA ARG A 293 8.65 -2.69 -20.74
C ARG A 293 7.27 -3.35 -20.85
N VAL A 294 7.20 -4.67 -20.75
CA VAL A 294 5.95 -5.44 -20.90
C VAL A 294 5.03 -5.22 -19.70
N GLY A 295 5.62 -5.14 -18.49
CA GLY A 295 4.89 -4.85 -17.27
C GLY A 295 4.44 -3.39 -17.12
N HIS A 296 4.86 -2.47 -18.01
CA HIS A 296 4.62 -1.03 -17.88
C HIS A 296 4.99 -0.50 -16.49
N GLU A 297 6.20 -0.86 -16.03
CA GLU A 297 6.63 -0.61 -14.65
C GLU A 297 7.09 0.84 -14.45
N PHE A 298 6.08 1.74 -14.40
CA PHE A 298 6.24 3.17 -14.06
C PHE A 298 5.27 3.54 -12.95
N GLY A 299 5.71 4.37 -12.02
CA GLY A 299 4.89 4.81 -10.89
C GLY A 299 3.68 5.61 -11.37
N ALA A 300 2.47 5.18 -10.98
CA ALA A 300 1.21 5.81 -11.39
C ALA A 300 1.11 7.30 -10.95
N VAL A 301 1.79 7.67 -9.87
CA VAL A 301 1.74 9.02 -9.28
C VAL A 301 2.98 9.85 -9.63
N THR A 302 4.14 9.24 -9.60
CA THR A 302 5.44 9.94 -9.76
C THR A 302 6.04 9.80 -11.15
N GLY A 303 5.52 8.88 -11.99
CA GLY A 303 6.11 8.54 -13.29
C GLY A 303 7.50 7.88 -13.22
N ARG A 304 8.05 7.65 -12.01
CA ARG A 304 9.38 7.04 -11.85
C ARG A 304 9.39 5.62 -12.37
N LYS A 305 10.46 5.24 -13.09
CA LYS A 305 10.70 3.85 -13.49
C LYS A 305 10.87 2.98 -12.24
N ARG A 306 10.19 1.84 -12.21
CA ARG A 306 10.37 0.83 -11.17
C ARG A 306 11.58 -0.04 -11.50
N ARG A 307 12.36 -0.37 -10.49
CA ARG A 307 13.39 -1.40 -10.53
C ARG A 307 12.67 -2.75 -10.63
N CYS A 308 13.13 -3.66 -11.47
CA CYS A 308 12.50 -4.97 -11.70
C CYS A 308 13.47 -6.08 -11.32
N GLY A 309 12.94 -7.18 -10.82
CA GLY A 309 13.71 -8.34 -10.42
C GLY A 309 12.90 -9.65 -10.46
N TRP A 310 13.59 -10.77 -10.35
CA TRP A 310 12.94 -12.07 -10.25
C TRP A 310 12.08 -12.19 -9.00
N PHE A 311 11.16 -13.15 -9.01
CA PHE A 311 10.32 -13.46 -7.86
C PHE A 311 11.17 -13.82 -6.63
N ASP A 312 10.85 -13.24 -5.48
CA ASP A 312 11.56 -13.42 -4.23
C ASP A 312 10.67 -14.15 -3.21
N SER A 313 10.88 -15.47 -3.09
CA SER A 313 10.10 -16.29 -2.15
C SER A 313 10.54 -16.09 -0.70
N VAL A 314 11.77 -15.66 -0.45
CA VAL A 314 12.27 -15.39 0.90
C VAL A 314 11.58 -14.17 1.48
N ALA A 315 11.55 -13.06 0.74
CA ALA A 315 10.84 -11.85 1.13
C ALA A 315 9.33 -12.10 1.27
N LEU A 316 8.74 -12.88 0.35
CA LEU A 316 7.31 -13.25 0.42
C LEU A 316 6.99 -14.03 1.70
N ARG A 317 7.74 -15.06 2.03
CA ARG A 317 7.52 -15.86 3.25
C ARG A 317 7.58 -14.99 4.52
N ARG A 318 8.53 -14.06 4.58
CA ARG A 318 8.62 -13.12 5.70
C ARG A 318 7.37 -12.24 5.79
N SER A 319 6.88 -11.73 4.67
CA SER A 319 5.63 -10.94 4.60
C SER A 319 4.41 -11.76 5.03
N ILE A 320 4.34 -13.05 4.65
CA ILE A 320 3.27 -13.97 5.07
C ILE A 320 3.24 -14.11 6.60
N ILE A 321 4.39 -14.28 7.24
CA ILE A 321 4.51 -14.41 8.70
C ILE A 321 4.06 -13.11 9.38
N HIS A 322 4.60 -11.96 8.97
CA HIS A 322 4.29 -10.66 9.60
C HIS A 322 2.83 -10.25 9.47
N SER A 323 2.15 -10.73 8.43
CA SER A 323 0.79 -10.33 8.12
C SER A 323 -0.26 -11.43 8.35
N SER A 324 0.16 -12.65 8.75
CA SER A 324 -0.73 -13.81 8.86
C SER A 324 -1.54 -14.05 7.58
N VAL A 325 -0.89 -14.00 6.43
CA VAL A 325 -1.55 -14.14 5.13
C VAL A 325 -2.21 -15.51 5.00
N SER A 326 -3.48 -15.52 4.64
CA SER A 326 -4.32 -16.73 4.51
C SER A 326 -4.26 -17.35 3.12
N GLY A 327 -4.11 -16.50 2.10
CA GLY A 327 -3.97 -16.91 0.70
C GLY A 327 -3.43 -15.77 -0.16
N LEU A 328 -2.99 -16.09 -1.36
CA LEU A 328 -2.35 -15.18 -2.28
C LEU A 328 -3.24 -14.82 -3.47
N CYS A 329 -3.15 -13.57 -3.89
CA CYS A 329 -3.55 -13.17 -5.24
C CYS A 329 -2.29 -12.85 -6.04
N LEU A 330 -1.98 -13.67 -7.04
CA LEU A 330 -0.85 -13.45 -7.92
C LEU A 330 -1.26 -12.59 -9.10
N THR A 331 -0.50 -11.52 -9.34
CA THR A 331 -0.75 -10.55 -10.42
C THR A 331 0.35 -10.56 -11.46
N LYS A 332 0.04 -10.04 -12.65
CA LYS A 332 1.06 -9.82 -13.69
C LYS A 332 1.70 -11.12 -14.24
N LEU A 333 0.95 -12.24 -14.24
CA LEU A 333 1.44 -13.49 -14.82
C LEU A 333 1.76 -13.32 -16.32
N ASP A 334 0.92 -12.57 -17.02
CA ASP A 334 1.01 -12.22 -18.44
C ASP A 334 2.32 -11.55 -18.86
N VAL A 335 2.98 -10.89 -17.92
CA VAL A 335 4.28 -10.23 -18.16
C VAL A 335 5.43 -11.22 -18.39
N LEU A 336 5.26 -12.45 -17.93
CA LEU A 336 6.25 -13.53 -18.09
C LEU A 336 6.08 -14.33 -19.39
N ASP A 337 5.01 -14.06 -20.17
CA ASP A 337 4.77 -14.70 -21.45
C ASP A 337 5.93 -14.45 -22.41
N GLY A 338 6.32 -15.50 -23.15
CA GLY A 338 7.38 -15.44 -24.16
C GLY A 338 8.79 -15.64 -23.65
N LEU A 339 9.02 -15.71 -22.33
CA LEU A 339 10.35 -15.99 -21.75
C LEU A 339 10.69 -17.47 -21.91
N ASP A 340 11.99 -17.76 -22.14
CA ASP A 340 12.50 -19.13 -22.25
C ASP A 340 12.70 -19.79 -20.89
N SER A 341 13.20 -19.02 -19.94
CA SER A 341 13.46 -19.45 -18.56
C SER A 341 13.02 -18.37 -17.56
N LEU A 342 12.70 -18.81 -16.36
CA LEU A 342 12.34 -17.99 -15.23
C LEU A 342 13.22 -18.38 -14.05
N ARG A 343 13.47 -17.45 -13.14
CA ARG A 343 14.19 -17.75 -11.89
C ARG A 343 13.35 -17.34 -10.69
N ILE A 344 13.37 -18.18 -9.66
CA ILE A 344 12.76 -17.93 -8.37
C ILE A 344 13.89 -17.86 -7.33
N CYS A 345 13.98 -16.77 -6.59
CA CYS A 345 14.87 -16.69 -5.45
C CYS A 345 14.29 -17.56 -4.33
N VAL A 346 15.03 -18.64 -3.97
CA VAL A 346 14.62 -19.63 -2.97
C VAL A 346 15.42 -19.54 -1.68
N GLY A 347 16.48 -18.72 -1.65
CA GLY A 347 17.34 -18.49 -0.52
C GLY A 347 18.24 -17.28 -0.74
N TYR A 348 18.92 -16.86 0.31
CA TYR A 348 19.94 -15.82 0.28
C TYR A 348 21.28 -16.36 0.76
N ARG A 349 22.35 -15.81 0.21
CA ARG A 349 23.72 -16.04 0.64
C ARG A 349 24.35 -14.73 1.07
N TRP A 350 25.02 -14.69 2.22
CA TRP A 350 25.73 -13.54 2.71
C TRP A 350 26.91 -13.95 3.60
N LYS A 351 27.73 -12.97 3.98
CA LYS A 351 28.81 -13.18 4.94
C LYS A 351 28.45 -12.57 6.29
N GLU A 352 28.62 -13.35 7.35
CA GLU A 352 28.40 -12.90 8.72
C GLU A 352 29.50 -13.47 9.63
N GLY A 353 30.19 -12.60 10.38
CA GLY A 353 31.30 -13.01 11.25
C GLY A 353 32.41 -13.78 10.53
N GLY A 354 32.68 -13.46 9.24
CA GLY A 354 33.67 -14.15 8.40
C GLY A 354 33.23 -15.51 7.85
N ARG A 355 31.98 -15.93 8.09
CA ARG A 355 31.41 -17.18 7.59
C ARG A 355 30.44 -16.92 6.44
N ASN A 356 30.43 -17.80 5.43
CA ASN A 356 29.38 -17.81 4.42
C ASN A 356 28.12 -18.47 5.01
N ILE A 357 27.03 -17.73 4.97
CA ILE A 357 25.70 -18.20 5.37
C ILE A 357 24.87 -18.39 4.10
N GLU A 358 24.14 -19.48 4.01
CA GLU A 358 23.08 -19.68 3.02
C GLU A 358 21.80 -20.08 3.77
N SER A 359 20.71 -19.37 3.54
CA SER A 359 19.47 -19.54 4.29
C SER A 359 18.25 -19.26 3.44
N ARG A 360 17.13 -19.89 3.79
CA ARG A 360 15.79 -19.58 3.28
C ARG A 360 15.11 -18.48 4.07
N GLU A 361 15.74 -17.95 5.10
CA GLU A 361 15.30 -16.80 5.88
C GLU A 361 16.24 -15.61 5.61
N PRO A 362 15.74 -14.36 5.66
CA PRO A 362 16.60 -13.20 5.50
C PRO A 362 17.58 -13.06 6.67
N PRO A 363 18.68 -12.30 6.51
CA PRO A 363 19.58 -12.01 7.61
C PRO A 363 18.84 -11.30 8.75
N LEU A 364 19.31 -11.51 9.97
CA LEU A 364 18.71 -10.92 11.17
C LEU A 364 18.83 -9.39 11.20
N PHE A 365 19.95 -8.87 10.71
CA PHE A 365 20.24 -7.44 10.74
C PHE A 365 19.92 -6.79 9.38
N ALA A 366 19.20 -5.67 9.42
CA ALA A 366 18.77 -4.94 8.23
C ALA A 366 19.93 -4.50 7.34
N ASP A 367 21.07 -4.12 7.93
CA ASP A 367 22.26 -3.71 7.18
C ASP A 367 22.82 -4.84 6.32
N ALA A 368 22.77 -6.09 6.80
CA ALA A 368 23.20 -7.25 6.05
C ALA A 368 22.32 -7.55 4.82
N PHE A 369 21.10 -7.02 4.80
CA PHE A 369 20.18 -7.24 3.68
C PHE A 369 20.66 -6.58 2.37
N ALA A 370 21.50 -5.55 2.47
CA ALA A 370 22.08 -4.88 1.30
C ALA A 370 23.12 -5.75 0.57
N ASP A 371 23.75 -6.67 1.30
CA ASP A 371 24.88 -7.47 0.82
C ASP A 371 24.51 -8.93 0.49
N VAL A 372 23.19 -9.26 0.53
CA VAL A 372 22.77 -10.62 0.20
C VAL A 372 22.81 -10.89 -1.29
N GLU A 373 23.26 -12.10 -1.64
CA GLU A 373 23.17 -12.65 -2.98
C GLU A 373 21.99 -13.62 -3.06
N PRO A 374 21.10 -13.51 -4.06
CA PRO A 374 19.99 -14.43 -4.21
C PRO A 374 20.47 -15.81 -4.69
N VAL A 375 19.91 -16.87 -4.10
CA VAL A 375 20.07 -18.25 -4.56
C VAL A 375 18.86 -18.58 -5.42
N TYR A 376 19.08 -18.87 -6.68
CA TYR A 376 18.02 -19.09 -7.65
C TYR A 376 17.75 -20.57 -7.95
N GLU A 377 16.47 -20.89 -8.10
CA GLU A 377 15.98 -22.07 -8.79
C GLU A 377 15.52 -21.63 -10.19
N GLU A 378 15.96 -22.34 -11.24
CA GLU A 378 15.58 -22.05 -12.62
C GLU A 378 14.40 -22.95 -13.04
N MET A 379 13.44 -22.36 -13.73
CA MET A 379 12.27 -23.04 -14.28
C MET A 379 12.12 -22.75 -15.76
N ALA A 380 11.57 -23.68 -16.51
CA ALA A 380 11.21 -23.46 -17.91
C ALA A 380 10.09 -22.41 -18.01
N GLY A 381 10.26 -21.46 -18.90
CA GLY A 381 9.22 -20.48 -19.26
C GLY A 381 8.16 -21.08 -20.21
N TRP A 382 7.33 -20.22 -20.76
CA TRP A 382 6.29 -20.60 -21.73
C TRP A 382 6.19 -19.55 -22.84
N LYS A 383 5.76 -19.99 -24.02
CA LYS A 383 5.64 -19.14 -25.21
C LYS A 383 4.21 -18.71 -25.51
N GLU A 384 3.25 -19.49 -25.02
CA GLU A 384 1.83 -19.21 -25.19
C GLU A 384 1.41 -18.01 -24.35
N SER A 385 0.43 -17.25 -24.83
CA SER A 385 -0.10 -16.12 -24.07
C SER A 385 -1.01 -16.59 -22.94
N THR A 386 -0.81 -16.02 -21.76
CA THR A 386 -1.71 -16.17 -20.61
C THR A 386 -2.74 -15.05 -20.54
N ILE A 387 -2.62 -14.00 -21.38
CA ILE A 387 -3.53 -12.84 -21.38
C ILE A 387 -4.97 -13.29 -21.58
N GLY A 388 -5.84 -12.92 -20.64
CA GLY A 388 -7.28 -13.16 -20.73
C GLY A 388 -7.71 -14.60 -20.44
N VAL A 389 -6.79 -15.48 -20.00
CA VAL A 389 -7.15 -16.83 -19.56
C VAL A 389 -7.94 -16.74 -18.26
N THR A 390 -9.13 -17.34 -18.23
CA THR A 390 -10.06 -17.31 -17.08
C THR A 390 -10.21 -18.67 -16.36
N SER A 391 -9.53 -19.70 -16.86
CA SER A 391 -9.54 -21.04 -16.26
C SER A 391 -8.11 -21.51 -15.98
N TYR A 392 -7.87 -22.04 -14.78
CA TYR A 392 -6.56 -22.58 -14.40
C TYR A 392 -6.08 -23.71 -15.33
N ALA A 393 -7.00 -24.57 -15.73
CA ALA A 393 -6.69 -25.70 -16.64
C ALA A 393 -6.25 -25.24 -18.04
N ALA A 394 -6.68 -24.03 -18.48
CA ALA A 394 -6.32 -23.47 -19.78
C ALA A 394 -4.96 -22.75 -19.78
N LEU A 395 -4.34 -22.53 -18.62
CA LEU A 395 -2.98 -21.98 -18.55
C LEU A 395 -1.96 -22.93 -19.19
N PRO A 396 -0.88 -22.41 -19.82
CA PRO A 396 0.25 -23.22 -20.27
C PRO A 396 0.79 -24.14 -19.17
N ALA A 397 1.24 -25.33 -19.53
CA ALA A 397 1.72 -26.32 -18.55
C ALA A 397 2.84 -25.76 -17.65
N ASN A 398 3.78 -25.02 -18.22
CA ASN A 398 4.88 -24.44 -17.45
C ASN A 398 4.42 -23.26 -16.58
N ALA A 399 3.41 -22.49 -17.00
CA ALA A 399 2.80 -21.45 -16.17
C ALA A 399 2.13 -22.08 -14.92
N ARG A 400 1.41 -23.20 -15.08
CA ARG A 400 0.85 -23.93 -13.94
C ARG A 400 1.93 -24.46 -13.00
N LYS A 401 3.01 -25.07 -13.53
CA LYS A 401 4.14 -25.52 -12.71
C LYS A 401 4.80 -24.37 -11.94
N TYR A 402 4.91 -23.21 -12.57
CA TYR A 402 5.41 -22.00 -11.91
C TYR A 402 4.52 -21.60 -10.72
N LEU A 403 3.21 -21.53 -10.92
CA LEU A 403 2.24 -21.20 -9.85
C LEU A 403 2.27 -22.25 -8.73
N GLU A 404 2.32 -23.54 -9.05
CA GLU A 404 2.43 -24.64 -8.10
C GLU A 404 3.71 -24.51 -7.26
N ARG A 405 4.83 -24.19 -7.93
CA ARG A 405 6.10 -24.01 -7.23
C ARG A 405 6.11 -22.80 -6.31
N LEU A 406 5.50 -21.66 -6.74
CA LEU A 406 5.34 -20.51 -5.87
C LEU A 406 4.48 -20.80 -4.65
N GLN A 407 3.40 -21.55 -4.82
CA GLN A 407 2.52 -21.97 -3.73
C GLN A 407 3.27 -22.89 -2.72
N GLU A 408 4.06 -23.85 -3.20
CA GLU A 408 4.91 -24.70 -2.35
C GLU A 408 5.91 -23.87 -1.54
N LEU A 409 6.60 -22.92 -2.19
CA LEU A 409 7.59 -22.06 -1.52
C LEU A 409 6.94 -21.11 -0.51
N ALA A 410 5.75 -20.59 -0.82
CA ALA A 410 4.98 -19.73 0.08
C ALA A 410 4.39 -20.48 1.27
N GLY A 411 4.06 -21.76 1.11
CA GLY A 411 3.40 -22.61 2.13
C GLY A 411 1.92 -22.27 2.36
N ILE A 412 1.32 -21.46 1.49
CA ILE A 412 -0.10 -21.06 1.54
C ILE A 412 -0.70 -21.08 0.11
N PRO A 413 -2.03 -21.22 -0.04
CA PRO A 413 -2.64 -21.34 -1.36
C PRO A 413 -2.57 -20.03 -2.17
N ILE A 414 -2.54 -20.16 -3.49
CA ILE A 414 -2.85 -19.11 -4.43
C ILE A 414 -4.35 -19.20 -4.73
N ASP A 415 -5.11 -18.20 -4.29
CA ASP A 415 -6.57 -18.16 -4.42
C ASP A 415 -7.03 -17.46 -5.70
N ILE A 416 -6.23 -16.49 -6.17
CA ILE A 416 -6.58 -15.67 -7.33
C ILE A 416 -5.33 -15.51 -8.21
N VAL A 417 -5.51 -15.63 -9.52
CA VAL A 417 -4.46 -15.36 -10.52
C VAL A 417 -4.97 -14.32 -11.53
N SER A 418 -4.29 -13.18 -11.58
CA SER A 418 -4.56 -12.15 -12.59
C SER A 418 -3.74 -12.41 -13.86
N THR A 419 -4.43 -12.55 -14.98
CA THR A 419 -3.88 -12.87 -16.31
C THR A 419 -3.90 -11.69 -17.28
N GLY A 420 -4.10 -10.48 -16.80
CA GLY A 420 -4.10 -9.26 -17.60
C GLY A 420 -4.61 -8.04 -16.83
N PRO A 421 -4.64 -6.86 -17.44
CA PRO A 421 -4.98 -5.60 -16.78
C PRO A 421 -6.47 -5.45 -16.45
N ASP A 422 -7.37 -6.07 -17.23
CA ASP A 422 -8.81 -5.98 -17.03
C ASP A 422 -9.27 -6.86 -15.87
N ARG A 423 -10.34 -6.44 -15.17
CA ARG A 423 -10.91 -7.18 -14.05
C ARG A 423 -11.39 -8.59 -14.43
N ASP A 424 -11.93 -8.74 -15.64
CA ASP A 424 -12.46 -10.02 -16.14
C ASP A 424 -11.34 -11.00 -16.53
N GLN A 425 -10.11 -10.52 -16.68
CA GLN A 425 -8.91 -11.33 -16.94
C GLN A 425 -8.34 -11.87 -15.63
N THR A 426 -9.15 -12.65 -14.92
CA THR A 426 -8.81 -13.15 -13.57
C THR A 426 -9.36 -14.57 -13.38
N ILE A 427 -8.53 -15.45 -12.84
CA ILE A 427 -8.90 -16.79 -12.41
C ILE A 427 -9.13 -16.72 -10.89
N VAL A 428 -10.34 -17.02 -10.43
CA VAL A 428 -10.68 -17.12 -9.00
C VAL A 428 -10.80 -18.59 -8.64
N LEU A 429 -9.83 -19.10 -7.89
CA LEU A 429 -9.81 -20.49 -7.39
C LEU A 429 -10.56 -20.60 -6.07
N ARG A 430 -10.43 -19.57 -5.22
CA ARG A 430 -11.18 -19.42 -3.98
C ARG A 430 -11.46 -17.93 -3.75
N HIS A 431 -12.69 -17.61 -3.42
CA HIS A 431 -13.05 -16.23 -3.12
C HIS A 431 -12.82 -15.93 -1.63
N PRO A 432 -12.13 -14.83 -1.24
CA PRO A 432 -11.80 -14.53 0.17
C PRO A 432 -13.03 -14.40 1.08
N PHE A 433 -14.19 -14.07 0.53
CA PHE A 433 -15.47 -13.97 1.24
C PHE A 433 -16.26 -15.28 1.33
N ASP A 434 -15.77 -16.40 0.78
CA ASP A 434 -16.45 -17.71 0.87
C ASP A 434 -16.16 -18.48 2.16
#